data_4123059c6ec1106c967882240ae3f79d
#
_entry.id   4123059c6ec1106c967882240ae3f79d
#
_cell.length_a   1.000
_cell.length_b   1.000
_cell.length_c   1.000
_cell.angle_alpha   90.00
_cell.angle_beta   90.00
_cell.angle_gamma   90.00
#
_symmetry.space_group_name_H-M   'P 1'
#
loop_
_entity.id
_entity.type
_entity.pdbx_description
1 polymer ?
#
loop_
_entity_poly.entity_id
_entity_poly.type
_entity_poly.pdbx_seq_one_letter_code
_entity_poly.pdbx_strand_id
1 'polypeptide(L)'
;PKPSSAASDVYKRQRLSYGVSVSDVNNDGSFEFIVTGFGFNNLALAHKKGILFNSIDQSIFVDKNRKTIGVASCDIDQDGYEEIYFLNTDTYSGNKRYSDRLLDFDGNKFFDLFELEINQKNLNLTAGRSVVCVDRNGNGAYGIYVANYGGPTRFYEQEGNEIIDKASKLGIDKITGGRAVISVSYTHLTLPTKA
;
A
#
# COMPACT_ATOMS: atom_id res chain seq x y z
N PRO A 1 -26.58 -27.99 14.84
CA PRO A 1 -27.19 -26.85 15.51
C PRO A 1 -27.14 -25.64 14.61
N LYS A 2 -28.26 -24.96 14.38
CA LYS A 2 -28.26 -23.66 13.68
C LYS A 2 -27.51 -22.67 14.56
N PRO A 3 -26.58 -21.86 14.00
CA PRO A 3 -25.94 -20.81 14.78
C PRO A 3 -27.00 -19.86 15.34
N SER A 4 -26.79 -19.38 16.56
CA SER A 4 -27.71 -18.44 17.19
C SER A 4 -27.81 -17.17 16.33
N SER A 5 -28.95 -16.47 16.40
CA SER A 5 -29.16 -15.21 15.67
C SER A 5 -28.03 -14.19 15.94
N ALA A 6 -27.51 -14.16 17.17
CA ALA A 6 -26.38 -13.29 17.56
C ALA A 6 -25.09 -13.67 16.80
N ALA A 7 -24.77 -14.96 16.61
CA ALA A 7 -23.61 -15.37 15.83
C ALA A 7 -23.78 -14.99 14.35
N SER A 8 -24.99 -15.14 13.78
CA SER A 8 -25.24 -14.75 12.38
C SER A 8 -25.13 -13.22 12.18
N ASP A 9 -25.45 -12.42 13.17
CA ASP A 9 -25.32 -10.96 13.10
C ASP A 9 -23.87 -10.47 13.24
N VAL A 10 -23.05 -11.18 14.00
CA VAL A 10 -21.59 -10.93 14.04
C VAL A 10 -20.95 -11.22 12.69
N TYR A 11 -21.27 -12.35 12.06
CA TYR A 11 -20.76 -12.67 10.72
C TYR A 11 -21.21 -11.69 9.64
N LYS A 12 -22.42 -11.17 9.71
CA LYS A 12 -22.93 -10.14 8.77
C LYS A 12 -22.22 -8.79 8.89
N ARG A 13 -21.58 -8.51 10.02
CA ARG A 13 -20.82 -7.28 10.27
C ARG A 13 -19.32 -7.41 9.99
N GLN A 14 -18.82 -8.61 9.72
CA GLN A 14 -17.43 -8.80 9.37
C GLN A 14 -17.14 -8.19 8.00
N ARG A 15 -16.11 -7.34 7.97
CA ARG A 15 -15.59 -6.74 6.74
C ARG A 15 -14.29 -7.46 6.37
N LEU A 16 -14.12 -7.78 5.09
CA LEU A 16 -12.89 -8.40 4.61
C LEU A 16 -11.81 -7.33 4.49
N SER A 17 -10.75 -7.49 5.27
CA SER A 17 -9.55 -6.67 5.20
C SER A 17 -8.35 -7.59 5.02
N TYR A 18 -7.48 -7.28 4.06
CA TYR A 18 -6.36 -8.15 3.70
C TYR A 18 -4.99 -7.50 3.97
N GLY A 19 -4.93 -6.18 4.11
CA GLY A 19 -3.71 -5.45 4.33
C GLY A 19 -3.83 -4.45 5.48
N VAL A 20 -2.73 -4.29 6.20
CA VAL A 20 -2.53 -3.25 7.21
C VAL A 20 -1.11 -2.72 7.09
N SER A 21 -0.96 -1.41 7.22
CA SER A 21 0.32 -0.72 7.42
C SER A 21 0.23 0.11 8.70
N VAL A 22 1.37 0.43 9.28
CA VAL A 22 1.48 1.33 10.43
C VAL A 22 2.39 2.46 10.01
N SER A 23 1.90 3.69 10.10
CA SER A 23 2.59 4.87 9.59
C SER A 23 2.13 6.10 10.36
N ASP A 24 3.02 7.07 10.55
CA ASP A 24 2.69 8.43 10.99
C ASP A 24 2.41 9.28 9.74
N VAL A 25 1.22 9.07 9.17
CA VAL A 25 0.87 9.58 7.83
C VAL A 25 0.69 11.09 7.75
N ASN A 26 0.60 11.77 8.89
CA ASN A 26 0.45 13.22 8.99
C ASN A 26 1.59 13.89 9.77
N ASN A 27 2.59 13.09 10.15
CA ASN A 27 3.79 13.50 10.90
C ASN A 27 3.47 14.26 12.20
N ASP A 28 2.45 13.79 12.94
CA ASP A 28 2.06 14.37 14.22
C ASP A 28 2.72 13.68 15.43
N GLY A 29 3.58 12.69 15.20
CA GLY A 29 4.28 11.87 16.19
C GLY A 29 3.45 10.70 16.72
N SER A 30 2.29 10.44 16.13
CA SER A 30 1.41 9.32 16.49
C SER A 30 1.21 8.42 15.27
N PHE A 31 1.34 7.10 15.47
CA PHE A 31 1.14 6.16 14.36
C PHE A 31 -0.33 5.82 14.15
N GLU A 32 -0.74 5.81 12.89
CA GLU A 32 -2.00 5.29 12.42
C GLU A 32 -1.89 3.84 11.93
N PHE A 33 -2.99 3.09 12.08
CA PHE A 33 -3.20 1.83 11.40
C PHE A 33 -3.98 2.09 10.11
N ILE A 34 -3.32 1.92 8.97
CA ILE A 34 -3.95 2.01 7.66
C ILE A 34 -4.50 0.64 7.31
N VAL A 35 -5.82 0.51 7.28
CA VAL A 35 -6.53 -0.77 7.10
C VAL A 35 -7.22 -0.80 5.76
N THR A 36 -6.94 -1.81 4.94
CA THR A 36 -7.54 -1.93 3.61
C THR A 36 -8.97 -2.45 3.67
N GLY A 37 -9.81 -1.97 2.74
CA GLY A 37 -11.18 -2.40 2.56
C GLY A 37 -11.40 -3.17 1.26
N PHE A 38 -11.86 -4.42 1.33
CA PHE A 38 -12.21 -5.20 0.16
C PHE A 38 -13.69 -5.00 -0.19
N GLY A 39 -13.96 -4.01 -1.05
CA GLY A 39 -15.32 -3.59 -1.42
C GLY A 39 -15.98 -2.64 -0.41
N PHE A 40 -15.21 -2.02 0.46
CA PHE A 40 -15.59 -0.91 1.33
C PHE A 40 -14.40 0.01 1.58
N ASN A 41 -14.62 1.09 2.33
CA ASN A 41 -13.59 2.12 2.52
C ASN A 41 -12.35 1.57 3.20
N ASN A 42 -11.19 2.01 2.73
CA ASN A 42 -9.96 1.96 3.53
C ASN A 42 -10.11 2.90 4.73
N LEU A 43 -9.37 2.65 5.79
CA LEU A 43 -9.46 3.42 7.04
C LEU A 43 -8.05 3.79 7.51
N ALA A 44 -7.92 4.98 8.08
CA ALA A 44 -6.77 5.37 8.90
C ALA A 44 -7.25 5.53 10.35
N LEU A 45 -6.70 4.73 11.25
CA LEU A 45 -7.17 4.61 12.63
C LEU A 45 -6.02 4.93 13.59
N ALA A 46 -6.19 5.95 14.41
CA ALA A 46 -5.30 6.20 15.55
C ALA A 46 -5.72 5.37 16.77
N HIS A 47 -4.77 5.20 17.68
CA HIS A 47 -4.97 4.48 18.94
C HIS A 47 -4.78 5.41 20.14
N LYS A 48 -5.76 5.48 21.01
CA LYS A 48 -5.68 6.22 22.27
C LYS A 48 -6.30 5.42 23.41
N LYS A 49 -5.48 5.11 24.42
CA LYS A 49 -5.93 4.38 25.64
C LYS A 49 -6.67 3.07 25.33
N GLY A 50 -6.20 2.29 24.36
CA GLY A 50 -6.82 1.02 23.98
C GLY A 50 -8.03 1.14 23.04
N ILE A 51 -8.36 2.34 22.57
CA ILE A 51 -9.49 2.58 21.66
C ILE A 51 -8.95 3.04 20.31
N LEU A 52 -9.42 2.40 19.23
CA LEU A 52 -9.19 2.85 17.87
C LEU A 52 -10.24 3.86 17.45
N PHE A 53 -9.83 4.93 16.79
CA PHE A 53 -10.72 5.97 16.26
C PHE A 53 -10.17 6.51 14.93
N ASN A 54 -11.02 7.15 14.13
CA ASN A 54 -10.57 7.84 12.93
C ASN A 54 -9.72 9.05 13.33
N SER A 55 -8.47 9.09 12.88
CA SER A 55 -7.51 10.14 13.25
C SER A 55 -7.50 11.32 12.30
N ILE A 56 -7.80 11.08 11.05
CA ILE A 56 -7.71 12.06 9.96
C ILE A 56 -9.00 12.07 9.14
N ASP A 57 -9.14 13.04 8.24
CA ASP A 57 -10.25 13.06 7.28
C ASP A 57 -10.23 11.79 6.44
N GLN A 58 -11.30 10.99 6.57
CA GLN A 58 -11.45 9.72 5.88
C GLN A 58 -11.90 9.88 4.43
N SER A 59 -12.21 11.08 3.95
CA SER A 59 -12.80 11.29 2.61
C SER A 59 -11.90 10.77 1.50
N ILE A 60 -10.60 10.99 1.59
CA ILE A 60 -9.61 10.51 0.60
C ILE A 60 -9.46 8.99 0.61
N PHE A 61 -9.77 8.33 1.72
CA PHE A 61 -9.70 6.87 1.85
C PHE A 61 -10.96 6.16 1.33
N VAL A 62 -12.01 6.92 0.95
CA VAL A 62 -13.24 6.34 0.41
C VAL A 62 -12.98 5.75 -0.96
N ASP A 63 -13.09 4.42 -1.05
CA ASP A 63 -12.77 3.68 -2.27
C ASP A 63 -13.63 2.41 -2.41
N LYS A 64 -14.95 2.58 -2.40
CA LYS A 64 -15.90 1.46 -2.43
C LYS A 64 -15.85 0.63 -3.71
N ASN A 65 -15.42 1.23 -4.81
CA ASN A 65 -15.40 0.57 -6.12
C ASN A 65 -14.16 -0.27 -6.35
N ARG A 66 -13.08 0.01 -5.60
CA ARG A 66 -11.84 -0.75 -5.65
C ARG A 66 -11.85 -1.81 -4.54
N LYS A 67 -11.13 -2.88 -4.77
CA LYS A 67 -10.96 -3.97 -3.80
C LYS A 67 -9.52 -3.95 -3.37
N THR A 68 -9.23 -3.22 -2.31
CA THR A 68 -7.86 -3.06 -1.81
C THR A 68 -7.45 -4.30 -1.04
N ILE A 69 -6.32 -4.91 -1.42
CA ILE A 69 -5.79 -6.13 -0.81
C ILE A 69 -4.44 -5.95 -0.15
N GLY A 70 -3.75 -4.87 -0.44
CA GLY A 70 -2.44 -4.56 0.14
C GLY A 70 -2.29 -3.07 0.36
N VAL A 71 -1.44 -2.71 1.30
CA VAL A 71 -1.03 -1.34 1.58
C VAL A 71 0.41 -1.34 2.03
N ALA A 72 1.15 -0.33 1.60
CA ALA A 72 2.50 -0.03 2.08
C ALA A 72 2.62 1.49 2.27
N SER A 73 3.40 1.89 3.27
CA SER A 73 3.65 3.31 3.56
C SER A 73 5.14 3.53 3.69
N CYS A 74 5.67 4.53 3.03
CA CYS A 74 7.07 4.96 3.10
C CYS A 74 7.26 6.32 2.44
N ASP A 75 8.23 7.06 2.89
CA ASP A 75 8.66 8.34 2.36
C ASP A 75 9.44 8.11 1.04
N ILE A 76 8.79 8.32 -0.12
CA ILE A 76 9.38 8.05 -1.43
C ILE A 76 10.06 9.28 -2.05
N ASP A 77 9.73 10.48 -1.60
CA ASP A 77 10.29 11.74 -2.10
C ASP A 77 11.19 12.46 -1.09
N GLN A 78 11.31 11.92 0.12
CA GLN A 78 12.15 12.41 1.21
C GLN A 78 11.71 13.78 1.76
N ASP A 79 10.42 14.06 1.75
CA ASP A 79 9.84 15.26 2.33
C ASP A 79 9.51 15.12 3.83
N GLY A 80 9.58 13.90 4.36
CA GLY A 80 9.34 13.56 5.77
C GLY A 80 7.91 13.11 6.06
N TYR A 81 7.02 13.09 5.08
CA TYR A 81 5.73 12.41 5.15
C TYR A 81 5.81 11.07 4.43
N GLU A 82 5.03 10.08 4.89
CA GLU A 82 5.01 8.77 4.24
C GLU A 82 3.85 8.69 3.24
N GLU A 83 4.15 8.40 1.97
CA GLU A 83 3.14 8.09 0.96
C GLU A 83 2.49 6.75 1.25
N ILE A 84 1.21 6.65 0.94
CA ILE A 84 0.40 5.45 1.16
C ILE A 84 0.01 4.85 -0.18
N TYR A 85 0.59 3.69 -0.50
CA TYR A 85 0.22 2.93 -1.69
C TYR A 85 -0.89 1.93 -1.38
N PHE A 86 -2.04 2.06 -2.04
CA PHE A 86 -3.15 1.12 -1.98
C PHE A 86 -3.15 0.21 -3.20
N LEU A 87 -2.86 -1.06 -2.96
CA LEU A 87 -2.85 -2.10 -3.98
C LEU A 87 -4.26 -2.64 -4.20
N ASN A 88 -4.82 -2.37 -5.36
CA ASN A 88 -6.17 -2.76 -5.72
C ASN A 88 -6.22 -3.99 -6.60
N THR A 89 -7.30 -4.77 -6.48
CA THR A 89 -7.62 -5.86 -7.38
C THR A 89 -9.14 -6.03 -7.49
N ASP A 90 -9.66 -6.11 -8.69
CA ASP A 90 -11.05 -6.44 -8.96
C ASP A 90 -11.19 -7.72 -9.82
N THR A 91 -10.04 -8.35 -10.11
CA THR A 91 -9.93 -9.59 -10.87
C THR A 91 -8.91 -10.53 -10.23
N TYR A 92 -9.02 -11.82 -10.53
CA TYR A 92 -8.08 -12.81 -10.03
C TYR A 92 -6.71 -12.70 -10.71
N SER A 93 -6.65 -12.38 -12.00
CA SER A 93 -5.41 -12.35 -12.79
C SER A 93 -5.55 -11.43 -13.98
N GLY A 94 -4.43 -10.90 -14.46
CA GLY A 94 -4.39 -10.05 -15.65
C GLY A 94 -4.95 -8.66 -15.41
N ASN A 95 -5.58 -8.08 -16.42
CA ASN A 95 -6.03 -6.69 -16.39
C ASN A 95 -7.19 -6.47 -15.43
N LYS A 96 -7.09 -5.41 -14.62
CA LYS A 96 -8.12 -4.91 -13.71
C LYS A 96 -8.75 -3.61 -14.24
N ARG A 97 -9.93 -3.28 -13.74
CA ARG A 97 -10.67 -2.07 -14.14
C ARG A 97 -10.11 -0.81 -13.47
N TYR A 98 -9.80 -0.89 -12.18
CA TYR A 98 -9.37 0.24 -11.39
C TYR A 98 -7.88 0.13 -11.08
N SER A 99 -7.16 1.24 -11.27
CA SER A 99 -5.74 1.35 -10.90
C SER A 99 -5.54 1.26 -9.39
N ASP A 100 -4.29 1.10 -8.99
CA ASP A 100 -3.86 1.36 -7.63
C ASP A 100 -3.93 2.87 -7.33
N ARG A 101 -3.75 3.22 -6.06
CA ARG A 101 -3.68 4.61 -5.61
C ARG A 101 -2.40 4.84 -4.84
N LEU A 102 -1.85 6.02 -4.97
CA LEU A 102 -0.68 6.48 -4.22
C LEU A 102 -1.00 7.84 -3.61
N LEU A 103 -1.32 7.83 -2.31
CA LEU A 103 -1.68 9.04 -1.58
C LEU A 103 -0.42 9.67 -0.99
N ASP A 104 -0.34 10.97 -1.14
CA ASP A 104 0.66 11.84 -0.57
C ASP A 104 0.01 12.93 0.30
N PHE A 105 0.72 13.41 1.31
CA PHE A 105 0.28 14.44 2.24
C PHE A 105 1.16 15.69 2.13
N ASP A 106 0.62 16.78 1.63
CA ASP A 106 1.35 18.05 1.41
C ASP A 106 1.52 18.92 2.69
N GLY A 107 1.36 18.32 3.88
CA GLY A 107 1.35 19.05 5.15
C GLY A 107 0.00 19.65 5.53
N ASN A 108 -1.00 19.57 4.65
CA ASN A 108 -2.34 20.11 4.87
C ASN A 108 -3.44 19.10 4.49
N LYS A 109 -3.30 18.43 3.36
CA LYS A 109 -4.28 17.49 2.84
C LYS A 109 -3.63 16.35 2.08
N PHE A 110 -4.34 15.24 1.98
CA PHE A 110 -3.97 14.13 1.11
C PHE A 110 -4.45 14.37 -0.33
N PHE A 111 -3.66 13.91 -1.29
CA PHE A 111 -4.02 13.83 -2.70
C PHE A 111 -3.48 12.55 -3.33
N ASP A 112 -4.03 12.13 -4.45
CA ASP A 112 -3.60 10.91 -5.14
C ASP A 112 -2.64 11.28 -6.27
N LEU A 113 -1.37 10.89 -6.13
CA LEU A 113 -0.32 11.13 -7.13
C LEU A 113 -0.66 10.52 -8.49
N PHE A 114 -1.42 9.40 -8.51
CA PHE A 114 -1.86 8.78 -9.76
C PHE A 114 -3.04 9.50 -10.44
N GLU A 115 -3.67 10.48 -9.80
CA GLU A 115 -4.64 11.37 -10.46
C GLU A 115 -3.97 12.50 -11.26
N LEU A 116 -2.69 12.77 -11.03
CA LEU A 116 -1.94 13.76 -11.81
C LEU A 116 -1.71 13.26 -13.24
N GLU A 117 -1.92 14.13 -14.22
CA GLU A 117 -1.81 13.80 -15.65
C GLU A 117 -0.45 13.18 -16.00
N ILE A 118 0.64 13.71 -15.43
CA ILE A 118 2.00 13.22 -15.66
C ILE A 118 2.18 11.74 -15.27
N ASN A 119 1.41 11.26 -14.30
CA ASN A 119 1.52 9.91 -13.75
C ASN A 119 0.56 8.89 -14.39
N GLN A 120 -0.39 9.33 -15.22
CA GLN A 120 -1.41 8.46 -15.84
C GLN A 120 -0.79 7.33 -16.70
N LYS A 121 0.35 7.56 -17.29
CA LYS A 121 1.07 6.55 -18.12
C LYS A 121 1.66 5.40 -17.30
N ASN A 122 1.83 5.59 -15.98
CA ASN A 122 2.48 4.64 -15.07
C ASN A 122 1.49 3.88 -14.16
N LEU A 123 0.20 3.98 -14.42
CA LEU A 123 -0.83 3.29 -13.64
C LEU A 123 -0.64 1.78 -13.65
N ASN A 124 -0.79 1.14 -12.50
CA ASN A 124 -0.86 -0.31 -12.42
C ASN A 124 -2.31 -0.79 -12.70
N LEU A 125 -2.53 -1.29 -13.90
CA LEU A 125 -3.78 -1.89 -14.33
C LEU A 125 -3.74 -3.43 -14.35
N THR A 126 -2.80 -4.03 -13.61
CA THR A 126 -2.71 -5.48 -13.44
C THR A 126 -3.16 -5.89 -12.04
N ALA A 127 -3.77 -7.06 -11.93
CA ALA A 127 -4.21 -7.62 -10.64
C ALA A 127 -3.03 -7.73 -9.66
N GLY A 128 -3.00 -6.89 -8.65
CA GLY A 128 -2.00 -6.90 -7.60
C GLY A 128 -2.18 -8.05 -6.61
N ARG A 129 -1.11 -8.45 -5.92
CA ARG A 129 -1.13 -9.47 -4.87
C ARG A 129 -0.40 -9.05 -3.60
N SER A 130 0.69 -8.33 -3.73
CA SER A 130 1.48 -7.86 -2.59
C SER A 130 2.24 -6.59 -2.96
N VAL A 131 2.46 -5.75 -1.99
CA VAL A 131 3.20 -4.48 -2.13
C VAL A 131 4.13 -4.31 -0.96
N VAL A 132 5.30 -3.72 -1.20
CA VAL A 132 6.29 -3.45 -0.16
C VAL A 132 7.14 -2.25 -0.55
N CYS A 133 7.59 -1.50 0.44
CA CYS A 133 8.59 -0.45 0.28
C CYS A 133 10.00 -1.04 0.30
N VAL A 134 10.88 -0.53 -0.56
CA VAL A 134 12.27 -0.99 -0.68
C VAL A 134 13.18 0.21 -0.89
N ASP A 135 14.09 0.44 0.05
CA ASP A 135 15.25 1.31 -0.18
C ASP A 135 16.36 0.47 -0.84
N ARG A 136 16.37 0.42 -2.17
CA ARG A 136 17.33 -0.40 -2.92
C ARG A 136 18.75 0.15 -2.93
N ASN A 137 18.92 1.43 -2.62
CA ASN A 137 20.20 2.11 -2.66
C ASN A 137 20.81 2.30 -1.27
N GLY A 138 20.05 2.09 -0.20
CA GLY A 138 20.45 2.33 1.18
C GLY A 138 20.65 3.83 1.51
N ASN A 139 19.92 4.70 0.82
CA ASN A 139 20.06 6.16 0.95
C ASN A 139 18.83 6.86 1.57
N GLY A 140 17.85 6.08 2.04
CA GLY A 140 16.61 6.58 2.63
C GLY A 140 15.53 6.94 1.62
N ALA A 141 15.81 6.94 0.31
CA ALA A 141 14.79 7.09 -0.72
C ALA A 141 14.16 5.73 -1.02
N TYR A 142 12.91 5.58 -0.67
CA TYR A 142 12.18 4.35 -0.89
C TYR A 142 11.57 4.29 -2.29
N GLY A 143 11.46 3.07 -2.80
CA GLY A 143 10.62 2.75 -3.94
C GLY A 143 9.55 1.75 -3.53
N ILE A 144 8.51 1.62 -4.34
CA ILE A 144 7.38 0.73 -4.09
C ILE A 144 7.42 -0.44 -5.07
N TYR A 145 7.68 -1.64 -4.56
CA TYR A 145 7.63 -2.87 -5.34
C TYR A 145 6.23 -3.49 -5.27
N VAL A 146 5.66 -3.77 -6.44
CA VAL A 146 4.32 -4.35 -6.59
C VAL A 146 4.41 -5.70 -7.28
N ALA A 147 4.02 -6.75 -6.57
CA ALA A 147 3.88 -8.08 -7.12
C ALA A 147 2.51 -8.25 -7.76
N ASN A 148 2.48 -8.38 -9.09
CA ASN A 148 1.28 -8.60 -9.89
C ASN A 148 1.08 -10.08 -10.21
N TYR A 149 -0.14 -10.46 -10.54
CA TYR A 149 -0.51 -11.81 -10.99
C TYR A 149 -1.09 -11.76 -12.41
N GLY A 150 -0.43 -12.45 -13.33
CA GLY A 150 -0.80 -12.46 -14.76
C GLY A 150 -0.40 -11.21 -15.52
N GLY A 151 0.60 -10.49 -15.03
CA GLY A 151 1.25 -9.36 -15.68
C GLY A 151 2.57 -9.03 -15.01
N PRO A 152 3.32 -8.06 -15.55
CA PRO A 152 4.64 -7.71 -15.02
C PRO A 152 4.55 -7.11 -13.62
N THR A 153 5.56 -7.38 -12.80
CA THR A 153 5.79 -6.66 -11.56
C THR A 153 6.11 -5.19 -11.85
N ARG A 154 5.86 -4.31 -10.86
CA ARG A 154 6.19 -2.88 -10.94
C ARG A 154 7.18 -2.51 -9.85
N PHE A 155 7.96 -1.48 -10.13
CA PHE A 155 8.80 -0.83 -9.13
C PHE A 155 8.76 0.68 -9.34
N TYR A 156 8.05 1.36 -8.47
CA TYR A 156 7.86 2.81 -8.56
C TYR A 156 8.90 3.55 -7.74
N GLU A 157 9.49 4.56 -8.33
CA GLU A 157 10.30 5.58 -7.66
C GLU A 157 9.79 6.95 -8.08
N GLN A 158 9.97 7.95 -7.23
CA GLN A 158 9.66 9.34 -7.54
C GLN A 158 10.89 10.06 -8.09
N GLU A 159 10.72 10.79 -9.19
CA GLU A 159 11.71 11.70 -9.74
C GLU A 159 11.05 13.09 -9.93
N GLY A 160 11.33 14.01 -9.02
CA GLY A 160 10.58 15.26 -8.95
C GLY A 160 9.09 15.02 -8.70
N ASN A 161 8.22 15.48 -9.58
CA ASN A 161 6.76 15.27 -9.45
C ASN A 161 6.24 14.05 -10.21
N GLU A 162 7.13 13.23 -10.77
CA GLU A 162 6.75 12.08 -11.59
C GLU A 162 7.01 10.77 -10.87
N ILE A 163 6.00 9.90 -10.84
CA ILE A 163 6.13 8.51 -10.39
C ILE A 163 6.52 7.65 -11.59
N ILE A 164 7.70 7.05 -11.54
CA ILE A 164 8.28 6.30 -12.65
C ILE A 164 8.35 4.82 -12.33
N ASP A 165 7.85 3.98 -13.23
CA ASP A 165 8.06 2.53 -13.14
C ASP A 165 9.47 2.16 -13.64
N LYS A 166 10.32 1.78 -12.71
CA LYS A 166 11.72 1.37 -12.98
C LYS A 166 11.88 -0.13 -13.21
N ALA A 167 10.81 -0.94 -13.08
CA ALA A 167 10.91 -2.40 -13.07
C ALA A 167 11.63 -2.93 -14.32
N SER A 168 11.28 -2.44 -15.50
CA SER A 168 11.92 -2.85 -16.76
C SER A 168 13.40 -2.46 -16.83
N LYS A 169 13.73 -1.23 -16.44
CA LYS A 169 15.11 -0.75 -16.40
C LYS A 169 15.99 -1.56 -15.44
N LEU A 170 15.40 -2.05 -14.35
CA LEU A 170 16.06 -2.88 -13.34
C LEU A 170 16.07 -4.39 -13.70
N GLY A 171 15.39 -4.79 -14.77
CA GLY A 171 15.28 -6.18 -15.19
C GLY A 171 14.43 -7.06 -14.27
N ILE A 172 13.53 -6.45 -13.47
CA ILE A 172 12.65 -7.12 -12.50
C ILE A 172 11.18 -7.13 -12.92
N ASP A 173 10.86 -6.68 -14.12
CA ASP A 173 9.51 -6.64 -14.72
C ASP A 173 9.01 -8.03 -15.15
N LYS A 174 9.14 -9.00 -14.26
CA LYS A 174 8.80 -10.39 -14.59
C LYS A 174 7.29 -10.65 -14.49
N ILE A 175 6.79 -11.41 -15.45
CA ILE A 175 5.43 -11.96 -15.38
C ILE A 175 5.51 -13.21 -14.52
N THR A 176 5.00 -13.11 -13.31
CA THR A 176 5.06 -14.20 -12.33
C THR A 176 3.68 -14.46 -11.72
N GLY A 177 3.56 -15.61 -11.04
CA GLY A 177 2.45 -15.89 -10.14
C GLY A 177 2.72 -15.37 -8.72
N GLY A 178 3.37 -14.19 -8.60
CA GLY A 178 3.75 -13.61 -7.31
C GLY A 178 2.54 -13.46 -6.38
N ARG A 179 2.65 -13.98 -5.14
CA ARG A 179 1.58 -13.92 -4.15
C ARG A 179 1.95 -13.11 -2.92
N ALA A 180 3.24 -13.05 -2.62
CA ALA A 180 3.77 -12.31 -1.49
C ALA A 180 5.14 -11.72 -1.82
N VAL A 181 5.44 -10.59 -1.26
CA VAL A 181 6.75 -9.96 -1.27
C VAL A 181 7.06 -9.48 0.14
N ILE A 182 8.31 -9.63 0.57
CA ILE A 182 8.79 -9.18 1.86
C ILE A 182 10.14 -8.49 1.62
N SER A 183 10.28 -7.30 2.14
CA SER A 183 11.55 -6.59 2.22
C SER A 183 12.22 -6.88 3.57
N VAL A 184 13.51 -7.15 3.56
CA VAL A 184 14.30 -7.36 4.76
C VAL A 184 15.57 -6.53 4.71
N SER A 185 15.96 -5.91 5.84
CA SER A 185 17.24 -5.25 5.99
C SER A 185 18.23 -6.20 6.65
N TYR A 186 19.40 -6.38 6.03
CA TYR A 186 20.50 -7.19 6.57
C TYR A 186 21.53 -6.39 7.37
N THR A 187 21.29 -5.11 7.63
CA THR A 187 22.25 -4.24 8.32
C THR A 187 22.59 -4.68 9.74
N HIS A 188 21.82 -5.60 10.34
CA HIS A 188 22.05 -6.15 11.68
C HIS A 188 22.47 -7.64 11.68
N LEU A 189 22.65 -8.26 10.53
CA LEU A 189 23.12 -9.64 10.42
C LEU A 189 24.65 -9.65 10.21
N THR A 190 25.40 -9.19 11.18
CA THR A 190 26.82 -9.54 11.29
C THR A 190 26.90 -10.97 11.82
N LEU A 191 27.10 -11.95 10.95
CA LEU A 191 27.50 -13.27 11.38
C LEU A 191 28.83 -13.13 12.14
N PRO A 192 29.00 -13.70 13.35
CA PRO A 192 30.29 -13.72 14.01
C PRO A 192 31.26 -14.49 13.11
N THR A 193 32.23 -13.79 12.53
CA THR A 193 33.34 -14.41 11.87
C THR A 193 34.11 -15.17 12.92
N LYS A 194 34.12 -16.49 12.88
CA LYS A 194 35.04 -17.30 13.68
C LYS A 194 36.46 -16.90 13.28
N ALA A 195 37.18 -16.36 14.27
CA ALA A 195 38.61 -16.25 14.19
C ALA A 195 39.27 -17.65 14.25
#